data_af1e7e3ac0c8374a630cc084b5ba8dee
#
_entry.id   af1e7e3ac0c8374a630cc084b5ba8dee
#
_cell.length_a   1.000
_cell.length_b   1.000
_cell.length_c   1.000
_cell.angle_alpha   90.00
_cell.angle_beta   90.00
_cell.angle_gamma   90.00
#
_symmetry.space_group_name_H-M   'P 1'
#
loop_
_entity.id
_entity.type
_entity.pdbx_description
1 polymer ?
#
loop_
_entity_poly.entity_id
_entity_poly.type
_entity_poly.pdbx_seq_one_letter_code
_entity_poly.pdbx_strand_id
1 'polypeptide(L)'
;MSTLPDHAWKILTTEQKDRLLADGIFHGAPVDRADGYIHLSAEPQVVGTLDKHFAGQSGLWLARVDLVALGDAVRWEFSRGDALFPHIYAPLPLSAVTALGPLQRAPDGSIAYPA
;
A
#
# COMPACT_ATOMS: atom_id res chain seq x y z
N MET A 1 -9.33 19.34 13.44
CA MET A 1 -8.64 18.10 13.76
C MET A 1 -8.50 17.26 12.51
N SER A 2 -7.37 16.62 12.37
CA SER A 2 -7.16 15.74 11.22
C SER A 2 -8.04 14.50 11.35
N THR A 3 -8.67 14.11 10.25
CA THR A 3 -9.42 12.86 10.15
C THR A 3 -8.70 11.85 9.27
N LEU A 4 -7.44 12.13 8.91
CA LEU A 4 -6.67 11.22 8.09
C LEU A 4 -6.35 9.95 8.88
N PRO A 5 -6.39 8.78 8.22
CA PRO A 5 -6.07 7.52 8.89
C PRO A 5 -4.62 7.47 9.39
N ASP A 6 -4.38 6.65 10.40
CA ASP A 6 -3.04 6.42 10.91
C ASP A 6 -2.37 5.21 10.26
N HIS A 7 -3.05 4.55 9.35
CA HIS A 7 -2.52 3.43 8.58
C HIS A 7 -3.04 3.45 7.15
N ALA A 8 -2.35 2.74 6.29
CA ALA A 8 -2.74 2.59 4.90
C ALA A 8 -2.26 1.23 4.39
N TRP A 9 -2.54 0.94 3.14
CA TRP A 9 -2.29 -0.39 2.57
C TRP A 9 -1.40 -0.27 1.35
N LYS A 10 -0.43 -1.19 1.25
CA LYS A 10 0.37 -1.38 0.04
C LYS A 10 0.00 -2.69 -0.59
N ILE A 11 -0.32 -2.65 -1.89
CA ILE A 11 -0.56 -3.85 -2.68
C ILE A 11 0.79 -4.29 -3.24
N LEU A 12 1.16 -5.53 -2.98
CA LEU A 12 2.44 -6.08 -3.41
C LEU A 12 2.21 -7.31 -4.28
N THR A 13 3.08 -7.50 -5.28
CA THR A 13 3.17 -8.79 -5.94
C THR A 13 3.85 -9.78 -5.01
N THR A 14 3.75 -11.08 -5.31
CA THR A 14 4.43 -12.11 -4.51
C THR A 14 5.94 -11.85 -4.48
N GLU A 15 6.54 -11.48 -5.61
CA GLU A 15 7.98 -11.18 -5.66
C GLU A 15 8.34 -9.99 -4.78
N GLN A 16 7.54 -8.92 -4.81
CA GLN A 16 7.77 -7.75 -3.98
C GLN A 16 7.63 -8.07 -2.49
N LYS A 17 6.63 -8.89 -2.14
CA LYS A 17 6.45 -9.35 -0.77
C LYS A 17 7.65 -10.17 -0.30
N ASP A 18 8.12 -11.08 -1.14
CA ASP A 18 9.29 -11.90 -0.81
C ASP A 18 10.54 -11.04 -0.59
N ARG A 19 10.73 -10.01 -1.41
CA ARG A 19 11.84 -9.07 -1.26
C ARG A 19 11.74 -8.28 0.04
N LEU A 20 10.56 -7.80 0.38
CA LEU A 20 10.34 -7.09 1.64
C LEU A 20 10.73 -7.95 2.83
N LEU A 21 10.31 -9.22 2.82
CA LEU A 21 10.62 -10.13 3.92
C LEU A 21 12.11 -10.49 3.96
N ALA A 22 12.74 -10.67 2.81
CA ALA A 22 14.16 -11.04 2.74
C ALA A 22 15.07 -9.88 3.12
N ASP A 23 14.76 -8.68 2.62
CA ASP A 23 15.62 -7.50 2.79
C ASP A 23 15.28 -6.68 4.03
N GLY A 24 14.09 -6.87 4.59
CA GLY A 24 13.59 -6.05 5.69
C GLY A 24 13.22 -4.64 5.28
N ILE A 25 13.21 -4.34 3.99
CA ILE A 25 12.93 -3.02 3.45
C ILE A 25 12.42 -3.15 2.02
N PHE A 26 11.48 -2.29 1.64
CA PHE A 26 10.93 -2.23 0.30
C PHE A 26 11.24 -0.87 -0.31
N HIS A 27 11.91 -0.86 -1.44
CA HIS A 27 12.36 0.38 -2.10
C HIS A 27 11.37 0.92 -3.13
N GLY A 28 10.27 0.25 -3.32
CA GLY A 28 9.24 0.68 -4.26
C GLY A 28 9.11 -0.23 -5.47
N ALA A 29 7.89 -0.31 -5.99
CA ALA A 29 7.60 -0.92 -7.28
C ALA A 29 8.15 -0.04 -8.41
N PRO A 30 8.22 -0.53 -9.66
CA PRO A 30 8.68 0.30 -10.76
C PRO A 30 7.97 1.65 -10.88
N VAL A 31 6.64 1.67 -10.70
CA VAL A 31 5.88 2.92 -10.76
C VAL A 31 6.24 3.86 -9.61
N ASP A 32 6.48 3.30 -8.41
CA ASP A 32 6.91 4.09 -7.26
C ASP A 32 8.23 4.77 -7.53
N ARG A 33 9.18 4.03 -8.09
CA ARG A 33 10.50 4.55 -8.39
C ARG A 33 10.47 5.61 -9.49
N ALA A 34 9.61 5.42 -10.48
CA ALA A 34 9.45 6.39 -11.55
C ALA A 34 8.88 7.70 -11.03
N ASP A 35 7.95 7.64 -10.06
CA ASP A 35 7.30 8.83 -9.51
C ASP A 35 8.07 9.45 -8.35
N GLY A 36 9.01 8.72 -7.75
CA GLY A 36 9.85 9.23 -6.67
C GLY A 36 9.26 9.05 -5.27
N TYR A 37 8.22 8.25 -5.11
CA TYR A 37 7.61 7.94 -3.80
C TYR A 37 6.83 6.64 -3.88
N ILE A 38 6.63 5.99 -2.73
CA ILE A 38 5.85 4.75 -2.66
C ILE A 38 4.37 5.09 -2.54
N HIS A 39 3.57 4.54 -3.45
CA HIS A 39 2.12 4.75 -3.47
C HIS A 39 1.44 3.81 -2.50
N LEU A 40 0.61 4.36 -1.61
CA LEU A 40 -0.26 3.59 -0.73
C LEU A 40 -1.72 3.92 -1.03
N SER A 41 -2.61 3.14 -0.46
CA SER A 41 -4.05 3.40 -0.53
C SER A 41 -4.63 3.40 0.88
N ALA A 42 -5.47 4.37 1.19
CA ALA A 42 -6.33 4.27 2.36
C ALA A 42 -7.31 3.11 2.14
N GLU A 43 -7.86 2.56 3.22
CA GLU A 43 -8.68 1.36 3.10
C GLU A 43 -9.82 1.48 2.07
N PRO A 44 -10.61 2.59 2.04
CA PRO A 44 -11.67 2.71 1.03
C PRO A 44 -11.16 2.80 -0.41
N GLN A 45 -9.85 3.05 -0.59
CA GLN A 45 -9.26 3.23 -1.92
C GLN A 45 -8.69 1.94 -2.51
N VAL A 46 -8.56 0.89 -1.69
CA VAL A 46 -7.85 -0.34 -2.11
C VAL A 46 -8.53 -0.99 -3.31
N VAL A 47 -9.85 -1.14 -3.28
CA VAL A 47 -10.59 -1.77 -4.38
C VAL A 47 -10.39 -1.01 -5.69
N GLY A 48 -10.50 0.31 -5.64
CA GLY A 48 -10.29 1.14 -6.84
C GLY A 48 -8.88 1.02 -7.40
N THR A 49 -7.88 0.96 -6.51
CA THR A 49 -6.49 0.77 -6.93
C THR A 49 -6.29 -0.60 -7.58
N LEU A 50 -6.89 -1.65 -7.00
CA LEU A 50 -6.84 -2.99 -7.60
C LEU A 50 -7.44 -3.01 -9.00
N ASP A 51 -8.61 -2.42 -9.14
CA ASP A 51 -9.32 -2.43 -10.42
C ASP A 51 -8.58 -1.63 -11.50
N LYS A 52 -7.93 -0.55 -11.11
CA LYS A 52 -7.26 0.33 -12.07
C LYS A 52 -5.86 -0.15 -12.45
N HIS A 53 -5.09 -0.64 -11.48
CA HIS A 53 -3.66 -0.92 -11.71
C HIS A 53 -3.29 -2.40 -11.65
N PHE A 54 -4.16 -3.26 -11.13
CA PHE A 54 -3.86 -4.67 -10.91
C PHE A 54 -4.92 -5.60 -11.52
N ALA A 55 -5.76 -5.09 -12.42
CA ALA A 55 -6.81 -5.89 -13.03
C ALA A 55 -6.22 -7.13 -13.70
N GLY A 56 -6.81 -8.29 -13.44
CA GLY A 56 -6.38 -9.56 -14.02
C GLY A 56 -5.13 -10.16 -13.39
N GLN A 57 -4.53 -9.52 -12.40
CA GLN A 57 -3.36 -10.07 -11.71
C GLN A 57 -3.78 -10.94 -10.53
N SER A 58 -3.02 -12.00 -10.30
CA SER A 58 -3.19 -12.89 -9.17
C SER A 58 -1.90 -12.92 -8.34
N GLY A 59 -1.94 -13.59 -7.19
CA GLY A 59 -0.76 -13.68 -6.34
C GLY A 59 -0.40 -12.37 -5.67
N LEU A 60 -1.39 -11.52 -5.41
CA LEU A 60 -1.17 -10.23 -4.77
C LEU A 60 -1.24 -10.36 -3.26
N TRP A 61 -0.59 -9.45 -2.57
CA TRP A 61 -0.51 -9.38 -1.12
C TRP A 61 -0.88 -7.98 -0.63
N LEU A 62 -1.40 -7.91 0.59
CA LEU A 62 -1.71 -6.65 1.25
C LEU A 62 -0.82 -6.48 2.47
N ALA A 63 -0.16 -5.32 2.54
CA ALA A 63 0.63 -4.93 3.70
C ALA A 63 -0.05 -3.74 4.37
N ARG A 64 -0.34 -3.86 5.67
CA ARG A 64 -0.84 -2.76 6.47
C ARG A 64 0.35 -1.96 6.97
N VAL A 65 0.35 -0.68 6.66
CA VAL A 65 1.49 0.20 6.93
C VAL A 65 1.12 1.20 8.02
N ASP A 66 1.95 1.26 9.06
CA ASP A 66 1.80 2.21 10.16
C ASP A 66 2.34 3.57 9.72
N LEU A 67 1.45 4.51 9.46
CA LEU A 67 1.84 5.84 9.00
C LEU A 67 2.46 6.68 10.12
N VAL A 68 2.08 6.42 11.36
CA VAL A 68 2.66 7.13 12.51
C VAL A 68 4.14 6.81 12.63
N ALA A 69 4.51 5.55 12.43
CA ALA A 69 5.91 5.13 12.50
C ALA A 69 6.78 5.79 11.41
N LEU A 70 6.18 6.14 10.28
CA LEU A 70 6.90 6.76 9.16
C LEU A 70 7.00 8.29 9.28
N GLY A 71 6.17 8.90 10.12
CA GLY A 71 6.27 10.33 10.44
C GLY A 71 6.23 11.23 9.21
N ASP A 72 7.23 12.11 9.11
CA ASP A 72 7.28 13.14 8.06
C ASP A 72 7.50 12.59 6.65
N ALA A 73 7.86 11.31 6.51
CA ALA A 73 8.00 10.70 5.20
C ALA A 73 6.65 10.52 4.50
N VAL A 74 5.55 10.53 5.25
CA VAL A 74 4.20 10.37 4.71
C VAL A 74 3.66 11.72 4.27
N ARG A 75 3.16 11.77 3.03
CA ARG A 75 2.45 12.95 2.52
C ARG A 75 1.15 12.51 1.87
N TRP A 76 0.07 13.17 2.26
CA TRP A 76 -1.23 12.97 1.63
C TRP A 76 -1.35 13.94 0.47
N GLU A 77 -1.43 13.39 -0.75
CA GLU A 77 -1.39 14.20 -1.95
C GLU A 77 -2.51 13.80 -2.89
N PHE A 78 -2.99 14.73 -3.70
CA PHE A 78 -3.98 14.42 -4.70
C PHE A 78 -3.37 13.52 -5.78
N SER A 79 -4.11 12.48 -6.08
CA SER A 79 -3.79 11.54 -7.15
C SER A 79 -5.14 11.09 -7.68
N ARG A 80 -5.33 10.79 -8.90
CA ARG A 80 -6.61 10.36 -9.47
C ARG A 80 -7.80 11.21 -8.99
N GLY A 81 -8.07 12.31 -9.68
CA GLY A 81 -9.18 13.19 -9.38
C GLY A 81 -8.97 13.96 -8.08
N ASP A 82 -10.01 14.03 -7.25
CA ASP A 82 -10.00 14.85 -6.04
C ASP A 82 -9.61 14.07 -4.78
N ALA A 83 -9.16 12.82 -4.92
CA ALA A 83 -8.86 12.00 -3.76
C ALA A 83 -7.42 12.18 -3.31
N LEU A 84 -7.23 12.30 -1.99
CA LEU A 84 -5.91 12.29 -1.37
C LEU A 84 -5.47 10.84 -1.14
N PHE A 85 -4.26 10.53 -1.58
CA PHE A 85 -3.63 9.23 -1.35
C PHE A 85 -2.38 9.42 -0.50
N PRO A 86 -2.08 8.49 0.41
CA PRO A 86 -0.84 8.57 1.16
C PRO A 86 0.34 8.12 0.31
N HIS A 87 1.39 8.94 0.29
CA HIS A 87 2.63 8.64 -0.42
C HIS A 87 3.78 8.64 0.59
N ILE A 88 4.73 7.72 0.44
CA ILE A 88 5.89 7.65 1.32
C ILE A 88 7.13 8.11 0.54
N TYR A 89 7.79 9.15 1.04
CA TYR A 89 9.01 9.69 0.47
C TYR A 89 10.25 9.11 1.12
N ALA A 90 10.23 7.79 1.35
CA ALA A 90 11.33 7.02 1.92
C ALA A 90 11.09 5.55 1.61
N PRO A 91 12.09 4.69 1.73
CA PRO A 91 11.87 3.25 1.66
C PRO A 91 10.94 2.79 2.79
N LEU A 92 10.17 1.73 2.54
CA LEU A 92 9.24 1.17 3.52
C LEU A 92 9.96 0.08 4.33
N PRO A 93 10.23 0.31 5.63
CA PRO A 93 10.84 -0.73 6.45
C PRO A 93 9.80 -1.77 6.86
N LEU A 94 10.22 -3.02 6.98
CA LEU A 94 9.36 -4.10 7.45
C LEU A 94 8.80 -3.79 8.85
N SER A 95 9.56 -3.06 9.66
CA SER A 95 9.13 -2.68 11.02
C SER A 95 7.90 -1.77 11.02
N ALA A 96 7.58 -1.10 9.91
CA ALA A 96 6.37 -0.29 9.78
C ALA A 96 5.19 -1.08 9.23
N VAL A 97 5.39 -2.34 8.86
CA VAL A 97 4.32 -3.23 8.37
C VAL A 97 3.75 -3.97 9.57
N THR A 98 2.49 -3.68 9.89
CA THR A 98 1.84 -4.25 11.08
C THR A 98 0.99 -5.47 10.79
N ALA A 99 0.68 -5.73 9.52
CA ALA A 99 -0.01 -6.92 9.07
C ALA A 99 0.36 -7.19 7.63
N LEU A 100 0.43 -8.44 7.26
CA LEU A 100 0.78 -8.86 5.90
C LEU A 100 0.05 -10.16 5.60
N GLY A 101 -0.70 -10.20 4.51
CA GLY A 101 -1.42 -11.39 4.12
C GLY A 101 -1.74 -11.41 2.64
N PRO A 102 -2.07 -12.58 2.11
CA PRO A 102 -2.47 -12.68 0.70
C PRO A 102 -3.77 -11.92 0.46
N LEU A 103 -3.87 -11.31 -0.71
CA LEU A 103 -5.09 -10.62 -1.11
C LEU A 103 -6.18 -11.66 -1.34
N GLN A 104 -7.29 -11.50 -0.62
CA GLN A 104 -8.48 -12.34 -0.80
C GLN A 104 -9.66 -11.44 -1.14
N ARG A 105 -10.28 -11.70 -2.28
CA ARG A 105 -11.41 -10.91 -2.74
C ARG A 105 -12.62 -11.81 -2.87
N ALA A 106 -13.71 -11.43 -2.19
CA ALA A 106 -14.96 -12.17 -2.23
C ALA A 106 -15.65 -12.00 -3.58
N PRO A 107 -16.63 -12.89 -3.93
CA PRO A 107 -17.37 -12.76 -5.19
C PRO A 107 -18.09 -11.44 -5.35
N ASP A 108 -18.46 -10.78 -4.25
CA ASP A 108 -19.08 -9.46 -4.29
C ASP A 108 -18.08 -8.31 -4.47
N GLY A 109 -16.79 -8.62 -4.59
CA GLY A 109 -15.74 -7.65 -4.76
C GLY A 109 -15.11 -7.11 -3.49
N SER A 110 -15.65 -7.46 -2.32
CA SER A 110 -15.09 -7.01 -1.05
C SER A 110 -13.75 -7.68 -0.75
N ILE A 111 -12.95 -7.03 0.09
CA ILE A 111 -11.61 -7.47 0.44
C ILE A 111 -11.59 -7.95 1.88
N ALA A 112 -10.93 -9.10 2.12
CA ALA A 112 -10.61 -9.55 3.45
C ALA A 112 -9.23 -9.02 3.82
N TYR A 113 -9.17 -8.10 4.78
CA TYR A 113 -7.92 -7.47 5.19
C TYR A 113 -7.20 -8.31 6.23
N PRO A 114 -5.86 -8.47 6.12
CA PRO A 114 -5.11 -9.16 7.15
C PRO A 114 -5.16 -8.41 8.48
N ALA A 115 -5.24 -9.15 9.56
CA ALA A 115 -5.31 -8.58 10.91
C ALA A 115 -3.92 -8.36 11.50
#